data_b40b330743cd09b41de93e3b0fbd34bc
#
_entry.id   b40b330743cd09b41de93e3b0fbd34bc
#
_cell.length_a   1.000
_cell.length_b   1.000
_cell.length_c   1.000
_cell.angle_alpha   90.00
_cell.angle_beta   90.00
_cell.angle_gamma   90.00
#
_symmetry.space_group_name_H-M   'P 1'
#
loop_
_entity.id
_entity.type
_entity.pdbx_description
1 polymer ?
#
loop_
_entity_poly.entity_id
_entity_poly.type
_entity_poly.pdbx_seq_one_letter_code
_entity_poly.pdbx_strand_id
1 'polypeptide(L)'
;MQRNLQIASSLVFIAPLRLGSIYPGHPLTVYYHSYLDFYMFIAIAAVLVGLGLLIWSADRFVDGASATAGHLGMSPMLIGLTIVAFGTSAPEMLVSTMAALDGAPGLAIGNAIGSNIANIALVLGATAVVSPIPIRGNLVRIELPILTIATIGAGIILLDYYLDAIDSALLLFGLVVCLYLFKRYQQEHPEDQVAPLASMTLKAGIIWLIVGLVVLALGSRILVGGAVYIATSLGVSEMIIGLTIIAIGTSLPELAASIMSARKGQHGIALGNIIGSNIFNLLGVMAIPALISPVIIEADALWRDYGLMLLLTLFMLALGFKARGGGSITRIMGSLLLLIYVMYMLLLYTNAT
;
A
#
# COMPACT_ATOMS: atom_id res chain seq x y z
N MET A 1 27.38 12.32 -16.73
CA MET A 1 27.99 11.34 -15.81
C MET A 1 26.98 10.33 -15.24
N GLN A 2 25.75 10.73 -14.95
CA GLN A 2 24.68 9.81 -14.47
C GLN A 2 24.18 8.79 -15.53
N ARG A 3 24.10 9.16 -16.82
CA ARG A 3 23.75 8.23 -17.91
C ARG A 3 24.73 7.05 -18.10
N ASN A 4 26.00 7.26 -17.79
CA ASN A 4 27.02 6.21 -17.92
C ASN A 4 27.02 5.21 -16.75
N LEU A 5 26.47 5.60 -15.58
CA LEU A 5 26.29 4.70 -14.44
C LEU A 5 25.05 3.80 -14.61
N GLN A 6 23.98 4.30 -15.23
CA GLN A 6 22.79 3.51 -15.56
C GLN A 6 23.08 2.49 -16.69
N ILE A 7 23.90 2.87 -17.70
CA ILE A 7 24.33 1.97 -18.76
C ILE A 7 25.33 0.93 -18.21
N ALA A 8 26.19 1.29 -17.27
CA ALA A 8 27.10 0.35 -16.63
C ALA A 8 26.35 -0.67 -15.74
N SER A 9 25.30 -0.25 -15.02
CA SER A 9 24.49 -1.17 -14.23
C SER A 9 23.64 -2.11 -15.10
N SER A 10 23.10 -1.64 -16.22
CA SER A 10 22.34 -2.49 -17.18
C SER A 10 23.26 -3.44 -17.96
N LEU A 11 24.49 -3.03 -18.31
CA LEU A 11 25.44 -3.91 -19.00
C LEU A 11 26.01 -5.02 -18.10
N VAL A 12 26.17 -4.77 -16.79
CA VAL A 12 26.59 -5.81 -15.82
C VAL A 12 25.50 -6.87 -15.62
N PHE A 13 24.20 -6.52 -15.77
CA PHE A 13 23.10 -7.46 -15.59
C PHE A 13 22.63 -8.18 -16.86
N ILE A 14 22.80 -7.60 -18.05
CA ILE A 14 22.30 -8.17 -19.32
C ILE A 14 23.37 -8.97 -20.09
N ALA A 15 24.63 -8.60 -19.99
CA ALA A 15 25.73 -9.30 -20.66
C ALA A 15 25.89 -10.78 -20.27
N PRO A 16 25.67 -11.18 -19.00
CA PRO A 16 25.82 -12.57 -18.58
C PRO A 16 24.82 -13.54 -19.22
N LEU A 17 23.57 -13.14 -19.46
CA LEU A 17 22.52 -14.03 -19.98
C LEU A 17 22.74 -14.50 -21.43
N ARG A 18 23.56 -13.79 -22.20
CA ARG A 18 23.87 -14.15 -23.60
C ARG A 18 25.12 -15.00 -23.79
N LEU A 19 26.06 -15.00 -22.84
CA LEU A 19 27.34 -15.71 -23.01
C LEU A 19 27.23 -17.21 -22.73
N GLY A 20 26.34 -17.65 -21.84
CA GLY A 20 26.18 -19.07 -21.47
C GLY A 20 25.60 -19.95 -22.59
N SER A 21 24.86 -19.38 -23.55
CA SER A 21 24.27 -20.10 -24.67
C SER A 21 25.23 -20.31 -25.87
N ILE A 22 26.39 -19.62 -25.88
CA ILE A 22 27.29 -19.57 -27.05
C ILE A 22 28.46 -20.55 -26.92
N TYR A 23 28.87 -20.95 -25.71
CA TYR A 23 30.02 -21.85 -25.49
C TYR A 23 29.76 -22.89 -24.36
N PRO A 24 29.02 -23.98 -24.64
CA PRO A 24 28.88 -25.08 -23.67
C PRO A 24 30.23 -25.77 -23.46
N GLY A 25 30.69 -25.86 -22.22
CA GLY A 25 31.93 -26.54 -21.82
C GLY A 25 33.18 -25.68 -21.60
N HIS A 26 33.08 -24.36 -21.72
CA HIS A 26 34.19 -23.45 -21.40
C HIS A 26 34.29 -23.24 -19.87
N PRO A 27 35.51 -23.14 -19.27
CA PRO A 27 35.67 -22.87 -17.81
C PRO A 27 34.88 -21.64 -17.32
N LEU A 28 34.66 -20.65 -18.17
CA LEU A 28 33.83 -19.47 -17.90
C LEU A 28 32.35 -19.82 -17.64
N THR A 29 31.82 -20.92 -18.19
CA THR A 29 30.43 -21.34 -17.93
C THR A 29 30.25 -21.87 -16.51
N VAL A 30 31.25 -22.53 -15.94
CA VAL A 30 31.22 -23.02 -14.53
C VAL A 30 31.25 -21.83 -13.56
N TYR A 31 32.11 -20.84 -13.81
CA TYR A 31 32.14 -19.60 -13.02
C TYR A 31 30.81 -18.85 -13.13
N TYR A 32 30.20 -18.85 -14.30
CA TYR A 32 28.93 -18.18 -14.56
C TYR A 32 27.76 -18.84 -13.79
N HIS A 33 27.66 -20.17 -13.82
CA HIS A 33 26.64 -20.88 -13.02
C HIS A 33 26.83 -20.65 -11.52
N SER A 34 28.05 -20.76 -11.02
CA SER A 34 28.36 -20.48 -9.61
C SER A 34 28.02 -19.04 -9.20
N TYR A 35 28.17 -18.08 -10.13
CA TYR A 35 27.80 -16.68 -9.91
C TYR A 35 26.29 -16.51 -9.85
N LEU A 36 25.53 -17.10 -10.77
CA LEU A 36 24.06 -17.08 -10.76
C LEU A 36 23.48 -17.76 -9.52
N ASP A 37 24.01 -18.92 -9.14
CA ASP A 37 23.59 -19.65 -7.94
C ASP A 37 23.83 -18.82 -6.67
N PHE A 38 24.96 -18.11 -6.59
CA PHE A 38 25.28 -17.21 -5.46
C PHE A 38 24.30 -16.05 -5.34
N TYR A 39 23.97 -15.36 -6.45
CA TYR A 39 22.99 -14.27 -6.42
C TYR A 39 21.56 -14.75 -6.19
N MET A 40 21.20 -15.94 -6.70
CA MET A 40 19.94 -16.58 -6.39
C MET A 40 19.82 -16.87 -4.90
N PHE A 41 20.88 -17.37 -4.27
CA PHE A 41 20.94 -17.59 -2.82
C PHE A 41 20.75 -16.27 -2.05
N ILE A 42 21.45 -15.19 -2.45
CA ILE A 42 21.27 -13.85 -1.85
C ILE A 42 19.84 -13.37 -2.01
N ALA A 43 19.23 -13.55 -3.17
CA ALA A 43 17.84 -13.14 -3.43
C ALA A 43 16.85 -13.90 -2.56
N ILE A 44 17.01 -15.21 -2.42
CA ILE A 44 16.19 -16.04 -1.51
C ILE A 44 16.40 -15.58 -0.05
N ALA A 45 17.63 -15.35 0.36
CA ALA A 45 17.95 -14.83 1.69
C ALA A 45 17.31 -13.45 1.91
N ALA A 46 17.33 -12.57 0.90
CA ALA A 46 16.68 -11.26 0.96
C ALA A 46 15.16 -11.38 1.13
N VAL A 47 14.49 -12.32 0.44
CA VAL A 47 13.07 -12.57 0.63
C VAL A 47 12.78 -13.05 2.04
N LEU A 48 13.54 -14.01 2.56
CA LEU A 48 13.33 -14.56 3.91
C LEU A 48 13.63 -13.52 5.00
N VAL A 49 14.73 -12.78 4.88
CA VAL A 49 15.10 -11.70 5.81
C VAL A 49 14.08 -10.57 5.76
N GLY A 50 13.68 -10.15 4.54
CA GLY A 50 12.67 -9.11 4.36
C GLY A 50 11.33 -9.50 4.98
N LEU A 51 10.90 -10.75 4.81
CA LEU A 51 9.68 -11.27 5.45
C LEU A 51 9.79 -11.28 6.97
N GLY A 52 10.92 -11.74 7.51
CA GLY A 52 11.18 -11.72 8.95
C GLY A 52 11.16 -10.29 9.52
N LEU A 53 11.80 -9.34 8.82
CA LEU A 53 11.79 -7.92 9.18
C LEU A 53 10.37 -7.32 9.13
N LEU A 54 9.57 -7.64 8.10
CA LEU A 54 8.18 -7.19 8.00
C LEU A 54 7.35 -7.67 9.18
N ILE A 55 7.41 -8.95 9.51
CA ILE A 55 6.62 -9.52 10.63
C ILE A 55 7.05 -8.90 11.96
N TRP A 56 8.35 -8.86 12.21
CA TRP A 56 8.90 -8.31 13.46
C TRP A 56 8.59 -6.82 13.62
N SER A 57 8.82 -6.04 12.55
CA SER A 57 8.61 -4.59 12.62
C SER A 57 7.13 -4.21 12.70
N ALA A 58 6.25 -4.96 12.03
CA ALA A 58 4.80 -4.77 12.15
C ALA A 58 4.33 -4.98 13.60
N ASP A 59 4.87 -6.00 14.29
CA ASP A 59 4.57 -6.25 15.70
C ASP A 59 4.93 -5.05 16.59
N ARG A 60 6.15 -4.52 16.45
CA ARG A 60 6.65 -3.36 17.21
C ARG A 60 5.97 -2.06 16.83
N PHE A 61 5.71 -1.87 15.55
CA PHE A 61 5.01 -0.71 15.03
C PHE A 61 3.59 -0.58 15.61
N VAL A 62 2.83 -1.68 15.64
CA VAL A 62 1.48 -1.71 16.21
C VAL A 62 1.50 -1.46 17.71
N ASP A 63 2.47 -2.03 18.46
CA ASP A 63 2.63 -1.74 19.89
C ASP A 63 2.93 -0.26 20.13
N GLY A 64 3.84 0.31 19.34
CA GLY A 64 4.18 1.73 19.38
C GLY A 64 2.98 2.63 19.06
N ALA A 65 2.22 2.29 18.01
CA ALA A 65 1.01 3.02 17.62
C ALA A 65 -0.05 2.96 18.73
N SER A 66 -0.32 1.78 19.28
CA SER A 66 -1.31 1.57 20.35
C SER A 66 -0.94 2.34 21.63
N ALA A 67 0.33 2.27 22.05
CA ALA A 67 0.80 3.00 23.22
C ALA A 67 0.75 4.52 23.01
N THR A 68 1.14 5.01 21.84
CA THR A 68 1.09 6.42 21.49
C THR A 68 -0.36 6.92 21.48
N ALA A 69 -1.30 6.16 20.91
CA ALA A 69 -2.73 6.46 20.97
C ALA A 69 -3.22 6.62 22.41
N GLY A 70 -2.90 5.65 23.27
CA GLY A 70 -3.30 5.67 24.69
C GLY A 70 -2.81 6.91 25.43
N HIS A 71 -1.53 7.30 25.26
CA HIS A 71 -0.97 8.48 25.92
C HIS A 71 -1.47 9.81 25.36
N LEU A 72 -1.80 9.89 24.06
CA LEU A 72 -2.31 11.10 23.44
C LEU A 72 -3.84 11.24 23.53
N GLY A 73 -4.52 10.29 24.16
CA GLY A 73 -5.99 10.27 24.23
C GLY A 73 -6.64 10.11 22.86
N MET A 74 -5.93 9.51 21.89
CA MET A 74 -6.45 9.22 20.55
C MET A 74 -7.11 7.85 20.54
N SER A 75 -8.23 7.70 19.79
CA SER A 75 -8.77 6.37 19.57
C SER A 75 -7.82 5.53 18.69
N PRO A 76 -7.81 4.20 18.84
CA PRO A 76 -7.07 3.31 17.93
C PRO A 76 -7.41 3.52 16.46
N MET A 77 -8.66 3.91 16.18
CA MET A 77 -9.11 4.24 14.83
C MET A 77 -8.44 5.50 14.29
N LEU A 78 -8.41 6.59 15.10
CA LEU A 78 -7.83 7.86 14.64
C LEU A 78 -6.32 7.75 14.41
N ILE A 79 -5.58 7.05 15.28
CA ILE A 79 -4.14 6.88 15.04
C ILE A 79 -3.90 6.02 13.78
N GLY A 80 -4.76 5.02 13.53
CA GLY A 80 -4.77 4.25 12.30
C GLY A 80 -5.02 5.13 11.06
N LEU A 81 -6.08 5.94 11.10
CA LEU A 81 -6.48 6.85 10.01
C LEU A 81 -5.46 7.94 9.69
N THR A 82 -4.58 8.28 10.63
CA THR A 82 -3.66 9.42 10.50
C THR A 82 -2.20 8.96 10.47
N ILE A 83 -1.61 8.76 11.64
CA ILE A 83 -0.16 8.53 11.79
C ILE A 83 0.27 7.20 11.13
N VAL A 84 -0.50 6.14 11.36
CA VAL A 84 -0.18 4.81 10.80
C VAL A 84 -0.33 4.84 9.28
N ALA A 85 -1.48 5.29 8.78
CA ALA A 85 -1.77 5.36 7.35
C ALA A 85 -0.81 6.30 6.60
N PHE A 86 -0.52 7.49 7.13
CA PHE A 86 0.49 8.39 6.55
C PHE A 86 1.86 7.71 6.45
N GLY A 87 2.27 7.03 7.51
CA GLY A 87 3.57 6.38 7.56
C GLY A 87 3.69 5.21 6.58
N THR A 88 2.68 4.36 6.53
CA THR A 88 2.68 3.19 5.62
C THR A 88 2.53 3.60 4.16
N SER A 89 1.79 4.70 3.85
CA SER A 89 1.67 5.25 2.49
C SER A 89 2.85 6.17 2.06
N ALA A 90 3.85 6.36 2.91
CA ALA A 90 5.04 7.14 2.54
C ALA A 90 5.83 6.54 1.36
N PRO A 91 5.99 5.21 1.23
CA PRO A 91 6.58 4.60 0.03
C PRO A 91 5.83 4.96 -1.25
N GLU A 92 4.50 4.94 -1.24
CA GLU A 92 3.65 5.31 -2.38
C GLU A 92 3.87 6.77 -2.77
N MET A 93 3.93 7.69 -1.78
CA MET A 93 4.23 9.10 -2.01
C MET A 93 5.59 9.26 -2.69
N LEU A 94 6.60 8.54 -2.23
CA LEU A 94 7.94 8.59 -2.78
C LEU A 94 7.98 8.04 -4.22
N VAL A 95 7.36 6.89 -4.47
CA VAL A 95 7.29 6.27 -5.81
C VAL A 95 6.58 7.20 -6.78
N SER A 96 5.43 7.77 -6.40
CA SER A 96 4.68 8.70 -7.26
C SER A 96 5.45 10.00 -7.51
N THR A 97 6.18 10.52 -6.52
CA THR A 97 7.04 11.69 -6.70
C THR A 97 8.16 11.39 -7.69
N MET A 98 8.85 10.28 -7.53
CA MET A 98 9.94 9.90 -8.44
C MET A 98 9.42 9.66 -9.86
N ALA A 99 8.31 8.95 -10.02
CA ALA A 99 7.68 8.72 -11.33
C ALA A 99 7.32 10.06 -12.03
N ALA A 100 6.77 11.02 -11.30
CA ALA A 100 6.43 12.32 -11.84
C ALA A 100 7.67 13.13 -12.25
N LEU A 101 8.74 13.13 -11.43
CA LEU A 101 10.02 13.78 -11.74
C LEU A 101 10.75 13.13 -12.93
N ASP A 102 10.59 11.82 -13.11
CA ASP A 102 11.16 11.07 -14.24
C ASP A 102 10.34 11.21 -15.53
N GLY A 103 9.27 12.03 -15.53
CA GLY A 103 8.42 12.28 -16.69
C GLY A 103 7.42 11.16 -16.99
N ALA A 104 7.08 10.34 -15.99
CA ALA A 104 6.10 9.25 -16.08
C ALA A 104 4.90 9.50 -15.12
N PRO A 105 4.16 10.63 -15.23
CA PRO A 105 3.11 10.97 -14.29
C PRO A 105 1.92 9.98 -14.33
N GLY A 106 1.66 9.32 -15.45
CA GLY A 106 0.65 8.26 -15.55
C GLY A 106 0.94 7.09 -14.61
N LEU A 107 2.23 6.74 -14.41
CA LEU A 107 2.63 5.72 -13.45
C LEU A 107 2.29 6.13 -12.00
N ALA A 108 2.43 7.43 -11.68
CA ALA A 108 2.08 7.96 -10.36
C ALA A 108 0.56 7.87 -10.07
N ILE A 109 -0.27 8.18 -11.08
CA ILE A 109 -1.73 8.03 -10.97
C ILE A 109 -2.12 6.55 -10.84
N GLY A 110 -1.52 5.68 -11.66
CA GLY A 110 -1.72 4.23 -11.57
C GLY A 110 -1.33 3.66 -10.20
N ASN A 111 -0.21 4.15 -9.62
CA ASN A 111 0.21 3.79 -8.26
C ASN A 111 -0.84 4.20 -7.22
N ALA A 112 -1.37 5.43 -7.26
CA ALA A 112 -2.36 5.91 -6.31
C ALA A 112 -3.68 5.10 -6.38
N ILE A 113 -4.21 4.86 -7.59
CA ILE A 113 -5.45 4.09 -7.79
C ILE A 113 -5.21 2.60 -7.45
N GLY A 114 -4.11 2.03 -7.93
CA GLY A 114 -3.75 0.63 -7.70
C GLY A 114 -3.56 0.30 -6.23
N SER A 115 -2.89 1.17 -5.45
CA SER A 115 -2.72 1.02 -4.00
C SER A 115 -4.07 1.10 -3.26
N ASN A 116 -5.01 1.92 -3.72
CA ASN A 116 -6.36 1.94 -3.14
C ASN A 116 -7.12 0.64 -3.40
N ILE A 117 -7.05 0.09 -4.61
CA ILE A 117 -7.62 -1.23 -4.93
C ILE A 117 -6.95 -2.31 -4.07
N ALA A 118 -5.61 -2.29 -3.96
CA ALA A 118 -4.87 -3.23 -3.13
C ALA A 118 -5.26 -3.12 -1.65
N ASN A 119 -5.40 -1.91 -1.11
CA ASN A 119 -5.78 -1.70 0.29
C ASN A 119 -7.16 -2.31 0.61
N ILE A 120 -8.15 -2.19 -0.27
CA ILE A 120 -9.47 -2.76 -0.04
C ILE A 120 -9.48 -4.26 -0.39
N ALA A 121 -9.02 -4.62 -1.58
CA ALA A 121 -9.19 -5.99 -2.05
C ALA A 121 -8.13 -6.95 -1.47
N LEU A 122 -6.85 -6.54 -1.39
CA LEU A 122 -5.77 -7.38 -0.88
C LEU A 122 -5.60 -7.21 0.64
N VAL A 123 -5.37 -5.99 1.14
CA VAL A 123 -5.02 -5.75 2.55
C VAL A 123 -6.20 -6.06 3.46
N LEU A 124 -7.38 -5.48 3.22
CA LEU A 124 -8.58 -5.78 4.00
C LEU A 124 -8.98 -7.24 3.83
N GLY A 125 -8.92 -7.76 2.59
CA GLY A 125 -9.22 -9.15 2.29
C GLY A 125 -8.37 -10.12 3.10
N ALA A 126 -7.04 -10.00 3.02
CA ALA A 126 -6.10 -10.85 3.75
C ALA A 126 -6.24 -10.68 5.27
N THR A 127 -6.41 -9.45 5.75
CA THR A 127 -6.59 -9.16 7.18
C THR A 127 -7.85 -9.86 7.72
N ALA A 128 -8.97 -9.79 7.00
CA ALA A 128 -10.22 -10.43 7.40
C ALA A 128 -10.16 -11.96 7.35
N VAL A 129 -9.39 -12.55 6.42
CA VAL A 129 -9.14 -14.01 6.37
C VAL A 129 -8.35 -14.46 7.59
N VAL A 130 -7.31 -13.72 7.98
CA VAL A 130 -6.49 -14.04 9.16
C VAL A 130 -7.29 -13.82 10.45
N SER A 131 -7.95 -12.68 10.58
CA SER A 131 -8.73 -12.31 11.77
C SER A 131 -9.98 -11.54 11.33
N PRO A 132 -11.20 -12.11 11.49
CA PRO A 132 -12.44 -11.42 11.22
C PRO A 132 -12.50 -10.07 11.95
N ILE A 133 -12.94 -9.04 11.25
CA ILE A 133 -12.88 -7.66 11.74
C ILE A 133 -14.28 -7.22 12.18
N PRO A 134 -14.51 -6.99 13.49
CA PRO A 134 -15.79 -6.50 13.97
C PRO A 134 -16.02 -5.07 13.47
N ILE A 135 -17.22 -4.82 12.94
CA ILE A 135 -17.64 -3.50 12.48
C ILE A 135 -18.36 -2.80 13.63
N ARG A 136 -17.81 -1.67 14.06
CA ARG A 136 -18.44 -0.80 15.05
C ARG A 136 -19.30 0.26 14.35
N GLY A 137 -20.37 0.73 15.02
CA GLY A 137 -21.36 1.64 14.44
C GLY A 137 -20.80 2.94 13.86
N ASN A 138 -19.69 3.43 14.42
CA ASN A 138 -19.05 4.68 14.02
C ASN A 138 -18.35 4.58 12.67
N LEU A 139 -17.70 3.43 12.40
CA LEU A 139 -17.08 3.15 11.08
C LEU A 139 -18.06 3.44 9.92
N VAL A 140 -19.31 3.04 10.11
CA VAL A 140 -20.36 3.16 9.10
C VAL A 140 -20.95 4.56 9.00
N ARG A 141 -20.91 5.31 10.10
CA ARG A 141 -21.55 6.63 10.18
C ARG A 141 -20.63 7.75 9.69
N ILE A 142 -19.33 7.58 9.79
CA ILE A 142 -18.37 8.67 9.57
C ILE A 142 -17.26 8.26 8.62
N GLU A 143 -16.45 7.23 8.95
CA GLU A 143 -15.22 6.95 8.23
C GLU A 143 -15.47 6.48 6.80
N LEU A 144 -16.39 5.52 6.64
CA LEU A 144 -16.75 5.01 5.30
C LEU A 144 -17.51 6.03 4.45
N PRO A 145 -18.48 6.81 4.96
CA PRO A 145 -19.07 7.92 4.21
C PRO A 145 -18.05 8.97 3.78
N ILE A 146 -17.12 9.39 4.65
CA ILE A 146 -16.07 10.35 4.29
C ILE A 146 -15.20 9.78 3.16
N LEU A 147 -14.72 8.54 3.28
CA LEU A 147 -13.96 7.88 2.22
C LEU A 147 -14.75 7.83 0.91
N THR A 148 -16.04 7.46 0.98
CA THR A 148 -16.91 7.36 -0.21
C THR A 148 -17.11 8.71 -0.87
N ILE A 149 -17.37 9.78 -0.09
CA ILE A 149 -17.52 11.14 -0.61
C ILE A 149 -16.21 11.62 -1.22
N ALA A 150 -15.08 11.38 -0.57
CA ALA A 150 -13.77 11.70 -1.10
C ALA A 150 -13.50 10.96 -2.42
N THR A 151 -13.86 9.66 -2.50
CA THR A 151 -13.70 8.88 -3.72
C THR A 151 -14.60 9.41 -4.85
N ILE A 152 -15.85 9.74 -4.57
CA ILE A 152 -16.75 10.32 -5.58
C ILE A 152 -16.23 11.71 -6.00
N GLY A 153 -15.85 12.57 -5.06
CA GLY A 153 -15.34 13.91 -5.34
C GLY A 153 -14.08 13.92 -6.20
N ALA A 154 -13.11 13.06 -5.87
CA ALA A 154 -11.91 12.91 -6.69
C ALA A 154 -12.25 12.34 -8.09
N GLY A 155 -13.19 11.40 -8.19
CA GLY A 155 -13.67 10.90 -9.49
C GLY A 155 -14.30 11.98 -10.35
N ILE A 156 -15.05 12.91 -9.76
CA ILE A 156 -15.64 14.05 -10.49
C ILE A 156 -14.53 14.97 -11.05
N ILE A 157 -13.47 15.20 -10.30
CA ILE A 157 -12.31 15.99 -10.75
C ILE A 157 -11.65 15.31 -11.98
N LEU A 158 -11.59 13.98 -12.02
CA LEU A 158 -10.95 13.24 -13.11
C LEU A 158 -11.81 13.07 -14.38
N LEU A 159 -13.08 13.51 -14.39
CA LEU A 159 -14.01 13.26 -15.51
C LEU A 159 -13.62 13.98 -16.81
N ASP A 160 -12.86 15.05 -16.74
CA ASP A 160 -12.34 15.78 -17.90
C ASP A 160 -11.03 15.15 -18.46
N TYR A 161 -10.56 14.05 -17.86
CA TYR A 161 -9.31 13.36 -18.22
C TYR A 161 -8.05 14.19 -18.05
N TYR A 162 -8.11 15.21 -17.25
CA TYR A 162 -7.00 16.13 -17.01
C TYR A 162 -6.85 16.40 -15.52
N LEU A 163 -5.64 16.46 -15.05
CA LEU A 163 -5.33 16.75 -13.64
C LEU A 163 -4.24 17.83 -13.63
N ASP A 164 -4.56 18.99 -13.09
CA ASP A 164 -3.64 20.11 -13.00
C ASP A 164 -3.33 20.54 -11.56
N ALA A 165 -2.62 21.65 -11.41
CA ALA A 165 -2.25 22.18 -10.09
C ALA A 165 -3.47 22.64 -9.26
N ILE A 166 -4.56 23.09 -9.91
CA ILE A 166 -5.79 23.50 -9.22
C ILE A 166 -6.49 22.26 -8.66
N ASP A 167 -6.61 21.21 -9.47
CA ASP A 167 -7.16 19.93 -9.06
C ASP A 167 -6.35 19.32 -7.91
N SER A 168 -5.02 19.39 -8.01
CA SER A 168 -4.13 18.96 -6.95
C SER A 168 -4.36 19.75 -5.65
N ALA A 169 -4.54 21.07 -5.75
CA ALA A 169 -4.85 21.88 -4.57
C ALA A 169 -6.22 21.53 -3.97
N LEU A 170 -7.23 21.21 -4.80
CA LEU A 170 -8.54 20.73 -4.35
C LEU A 170 -8.45 19.36 -3.66
N LEU A 171 -7.68 18.43 -4.21
CA LEU A 171 -7.44 17.11 -3.60
C LEU A 171 -6.74 17.25 -2.24
N LEU A 172 -5.66 18.04 -2.16
CA LEU A 172 -4.95 18.30 -0.90
C LEU A 172 -5.83 19.03 0.11
N PHE A 173 -6.64 19.98 -0.31
CA PHE A 173 -7.63 20.60 0.55
C PHE A 173 -8.64 19.57 1.08
N GLY A 174 -9.13 18.68 0.20
CA GLY A 174 -9.99 17.55 0.58
C GLY A 174 -9.33 16.65 1.64
N LEU A 175 -8.02 16.38 1.52
CA LEU A 175 -7.26 15.63 2.52
C LEU A 175 -7.30 16.32 3.89
N VAL A 176 -7.01 17.61 3.92
CA VAL A 176 -7.04 18.40 5.17
C VAL A 176 -8.44 18.38 5.79
N VAL A 177 -9.49 18.52 4.97
CA VAL A 177 -10.89 18.46 5.43
C VAL A 177 -11.21 17.09 6.02
N CYS A 178 -10.83 15.98 5.35
CA CYS A 178 -11.05 14.62 5.86
C CYS A 178 -10.36 14.42 7.23
N LEU A 179 -9.09 14.81 7.35
CA LEU A 179 -8.34 14.69 8.61
C LEU A 179 -8.95 15.54 9.72
N TYR A 180 -9.42 16.75 9.41
CA TYR A 180 -10.12 17.62 10.34
C TYR A 180 -11.44 17.00 10.83
N LEU A 181 -12.23 16.45 9.91
CA LEU A 181 -13.50 15.80 10.23
C LEU A 181 -13.30 14.58 11.14
N PHE A 182 -12.29 13.74 10.87
CA PHE A 182 -11.96 12.60 11.75
C PHE A 182 -11.58 13.06 13.16
N LYS A 183 -10.72 14.09 13.27
CA LYS A 183 -10.32 14.64 14.56
C LYS A 183 -11.51 15.24 15.32
N ARG A 184 -12.33 16.03 14.63
CA ARG A 184 -13.52 16.68 15.24
C ARG A 184 -14.52 15.65 15.75
N TYR A 185 -14.83 14.64 14.94
CA TYR A 185 -15.75 13.59 15.36
C TYR A 185 -15.25 12.84 16.59
N GLN A 186 -13.97 12.54 16.67
CA GLN A 186 -13.40 11.92 17.86
C GLN A 186 -13.59 12.79 19.12
N GLN A 187 -13.47 14.10 19.01
CA GLN A 187 -13.66 15.02 20.14
C GLN A 187 -15.13 15.07 20.60
N GLU A 188 -16.07 14.93 19.68
CA GLU A 188 -17.51 14.96 19.97
C GLU A 188 -18.04 13.64 20.58
N HIS A 189 -17.29 12.52 20.45
CA HIS A 189 -17.69 11.19 20.91
C HIS A 189 -16.59 10.51 21.73
N PRO A 190 -16.26 11.05 22.91
CA PRO A 190 -15.19 10.52 23.76
C PRO A 190 -15.47 9.11 24.29
N GLU A 191 -16.72 8.67 24.39
CA GLU A 191 -17.11 7.31 24.79
C GLU A 191 -16.62 6.21 23.82
N ASP A 192 -16.34 6.58 22.58
CA ASP A 192 -15.77 5.66 21.60
C ASP A 192 -14.25 5.48 21.75
N GLN A 193 -13.65 6.26 22.66
CA GLN A 193 -12.21 6.31 22.92
C GLN A 193 -11.77 5.31 23.99
N VAL A 194 -12.11 4.04 23.88
CA VAL A 194 -11.45 3.03 24.70
C VAL A 194 -10.01 2.90 24.22
N ALA A 195 -9.18 3.86 24.66
CA ALA A 195 -7.75 3.77 24.43
C ALA A 195 -7.24 2.51 25.15
N PRO A 196 -6.45 1.67 24.51
CA PRO A 196 -5.80 0.56 25.18
C PRO A 196 -4.97 1.12 26.33
N LEU A 197 -4.93 0.44 27.48
CA LEU A 197 -3.97 0.76 28.53
C LEU A 197 -2.59 0.75 27.90
N ALA A 198 -1.89 1.88 27.97
CA ALA A 198 -0.57 2.03 27.38
C ALA A 198 0.39 1.01 28.01
N SER A 199 0.84 0.05 27.22
CA SER A 199 1.73 -1.03 27.67
C SER A 199 3.18 -0.57 27.87
N MET A 200 3.50 0.66 27.42
CA MET A 200 4.83 1.26 27.52
C MET A 200 4.74 2.79 27.66
N THR A 201 5.85 3.45 27.99
CA THR A 201 5.90 4.93 28.09
C THR A 201 5.69 5.59 26.73
N LEU A 202 5.20 6.84 26.71
CA LEU A 202 5.01 7.60 25.47
C LEU A 202 6.27 7.65 24.62
N LYS A 203 7.43 7.89 25.26
CA LYS A 203 8.72 7.93 24.56
C LYS A 203 9.04 6.60 23.87
N ALA A 204 8.85 5.49 24.57
CA ALA A 204 9.05 4.16 23.99
C ALA A 204 8.03 3.87 22.88
N GLY A 205 6.77 4.28 23.05
CA GLY A 205 5.73 4.17 22.03
C GLY A 205 6.12 4.90 20.74
N ILE A 206 6.54 6.16 20.82
CA ILE A 206 6.99 6.95 19.67
C ILE A 206 8.23 6.32 19.01
N ILE A 207 9.21 5.87 19.82
CA ILE A 207 10.41 5.21 19.27
C ILE A 207 10.01 3.95 18.47
N TRP A 208 9.18 3.08 19.03
CA TRP A 208 8.74 1.86 18.34
C TRP A 208 7.85 2.14 17.13
N LEU A 209 7.04 3.21 17.18
CA LEU A 209 6.27 3.67 16.03
C LEU A 209 7.22 4.06 14.87
N ILE A 210 8.23 4.88 15.14
CA ILE A 210 9.17 5.35 14.10
C ILE A 210 10.09 4.21 13.62
N VAL A 211 10.73 3.49 14.55
CA VAL A 211 11.64 2.38 14.21
C VAL A 211 10.89 1.27 13.48
N GLY A 212 9.70 0.90 13.99
CA GLY A 212 8.84 -0.09 13.35
C GLY A 212 8.50 0.31 11.92
N LEU A 213 8.11 1.56 11.67
CA LEU A 213 7.79 2.06 10.34
C LEU A 213 9.00 2.03 9.39
N VAL A 214 10.16 2.52 9.85
CA VAL A 214 11.38 2.51 9.03
C VAL A 214 11.77 1.08 8.66
N VAL A 215 11.74 0.16 9.62
CA VAL A 215 12.09 -1.25 9.37
C VAL A 215 11.04 -1.95 8.52
N LEU A 216 9.73 -1.61 8.64
CA LEU A 216 8.68 -2.07 7.72
C LEU A 216 9.01 -1.70 6.27
N ALA A 217 9.32 -0.42 6.03
CA ALA A 217 9.64 0.06 4.68
C ALA A 217 10.92 -0.58 4.13
N LEU A 218 11.96 -0.74 4.95
CA LEU A 218 13.20 -1.41 4.55
C LEU A 218 12.98 -2.90 4.29
N GLY A 219 12.25 -3.60 5.16
CA GLY A 219 11.91 -5.02 5.02
C GLY A 219 11.12 -5.30 3.74
N SER A 220 10.14 -4.43 3.42
CA SER A 220 9.40 -4.48 2.16
C SER A 220 10.33 -4.34 0.95
N ARG A 221 11.21 -3.33 0.92
CA ARG A 221 12.16 -3.13 -0.18
C ARG A 221 13.13 -4.30 -0.37
N ILE A 222 13.64 -4.86 0.72
CA ILE A 222 14.54 -6.02 0.70
C ILE A 222 13.80 -7.24 0.13
N LEU A 223 12.58 -7.51 0.58
CA LEU A 223 11.74 -8.61 0.09
C LEU A 223 11.46 -8.47 -1.39
N VAL A 224 10.96 -7.29 -1.80
CA VAL A 224 10.61 -7.00 -3.20
C VAL A 224 11.84 -7.11 -4.09
N GLY A 225 12.98 -6.55 -3.69
CA GLY A 225 14.23 -6.65 -4.45
C GLY A 225 14.66 -8.10 -4.70
N GLY A 226 14.59 -8.94 -3.68
CA GLY A 226 14.85 -10.38 -3.80
C GLY A 226 13.85 -11.09 -4.71
N ALA A 227 12.55 -10.81 -4.56
CA ALA A 227 11.49 -11.40 -5.37
C ALA A 227 11.59 -10.99 -6.84
N VAL A 228 11.89 -9.73 -7.14
CA VAL A 228 12.13 -9.21 -8.50
C VAL A 228 13.32 -9.94 -9.13
N TYR A 229 14.45 -10.07 -8.41
CA TYR A 229 15.62 -10.77 -8.93
C TYR A 229 15.29 -12.24 -9.27
N ILE A 230 14.59 -12.95 -8.38
CA ILE A 230 14.17 -14.35 -8.61
C ILE A 230 13.27 -14.43 -9.85
N ALA A 231 12.24 -13.58 -9.94
CA ALA A 231 11.30 -13.58 -11.07
C ALA A 231 11.99 -13.29 -12.42
N THR A 232 12.88 -12.30 -12.42
CA THR A 232 13.69 -11.95 -13.62
C THR A 232 14.60 -13.12 -14.03
N SER A 233 15.25 -13.78 -13.06
CA SER A 233 16.10 -14.95 -13.32
C SER A 233 15.33 -16.15 -13.87
N LEU A 234 14.03 -16.26 -13.54
CA LEU A 234 13.11 -17.28 -14.07
C LEU A 234 12.51 -16.90 -15.43
N GLY A 235 12.90 -15.74 -16.01
CA GLY A 235 12.43 -15.29 -17.31
C GLY A 235 11.05 -14.63 -17.29
N VAL A 236 10.54 -14.24 -16.14
CA VAL A 236 9.28 -13.47 -16.02
C VAL A 236 9.51 -12.08 -16.62
N SER A 237 8.59 -11.62 -17.48
CA SER A 237 8.72 -10.31 -18.12
C SER A 237 8.68 -9.16 -17.10
N GLU A 238 9.40 -8.06 -17.40
CA GLU A 238 9.42 -6.85 -16.54
C GLU A 238 8.01 -6.31 -16.30
N MET A 239 7.13 -6.41 -17.28
CA MET A 239 5.74 -5.99 -17.18
C MET A 239 4.96 -6.81 -16.14
N ILE A 240 5.10 -8.15 -16.15
CA ILE A 240 4.45 -9.01 -15.15
C ILE A 240 5.00 -8.71 -13.75
N ILE A 241 6.32 -8.53 -13.64
CA ILE A 241 6.98 -8.16 -12.38
C ILE A 241 6.43 -6.83 -11.85
N GLY A 242 6.30 -5.83 -12.73
CA GLY A 242 5.74 -4.51 -12.39
C GLY A 242 4.30 -4.60 -11.90
N LEU A 243 3.45 -5.29 -12.68
CA LEU A 243 2.02 -5.44 -12.37
C LEU A 243 1.74 -6.31 -11.13
N THR A 244 2.67 -7.17 -10.73
CA THR A 244 2.44 -8.10 -9.61
C THR A 244 3.35 -7.79 -8.41
N ILE A 245 4.64 -8.11 -8.52
CA ILE A 245 5.57 -8.06 -7.38
C ILE A 245 5.77 -6.63 -6.87
N ILE A 246 5.93 -5.65 -7.77
CA ILE A 246 6.14 -4.27 -7.39
C ILE A 246 4.84 -3.65 -6.86
N ALA A 247 3.71 -3.91 -7.55
CA ALA A 247 2.40 -3.40 -7.12
C ALA A 247 1.97 -3.92 -5.73
N ILE A 248 2.18 -5.22 -5.45
CA ILE A 248 1.96 -5.77 -4.12
C ILE A 248 2.98 -5.22 -3.13
N GLY A 249 4.22 -5.06 -3.58
CA GLY A 249 5.37 -4.69 -2.76
C GLY A 249 5.24 -3.34 -2.07
N THR A 250 4.67 -2.34 -2.72
CA THR A 250 4.41 -1.02 -2.10
C THR A 250 3.37 -1.10 -0.99
N SER A 251 2.37 -1.99 -1.11
CA SER A 251 1.32 -2.19 -0.09
C SER A 251 1.69 -3.24 0.98
N LEU A 252 2.91 -3.78 1.00
CA LEU A 252 3.35 -4.72 2.04
C LEU A 252 3.41 -4.10 3.45
N PRO A 253 3.84 -2.84 3.64
CA PRO A 253 3.76 -2.19 4.95
C PRO A 253 2.33 -2.12 5.48
N GLU A 254 1.37 -1.70 4.65
CA GLU A 254 -0.06 -1.67 4.99
C GLU A 254 -0.59 -3.06 5.35
N LEU A 255 -0.24 -4.06 4.55
CA LEU A 255 -0.65 -5.44 4.75
C LEU A 255 -0.13 -5.99 6.08
N ALA A 256 1.16 -5.83 6.34
CA ALA A 256 1.80 -6.31 7.56
C ALA A 256 1.25 -5.61 8.80
N ALA A 257 1.12 -4.27 8.76
CA ALA A 257 0.57 -3.47 9.85
C ALA A 257 -0.90 -3.84 10.15
N SER A 258 -1.74 -3.97 9.11
CA SER A 258 -3.16 -4.30 9.28
C SER A 258 -3.38 -5.71 9.80
N ILE A 259 -2.67 -6.72 9.26
CA ILE A 259 -2.75 -8.10 9.75
C ILE A 259 -2.28 -8.18 11.20
N MET A 260 -1.15 -7.56 11.55
CA MET A 260 -0.64 -7.58 12.91
C MET A 260 -1.57 -6.87 13.89
N SER A 261 -2.12 -5.71 13.51
CA SER A 261 -3.12 -4.98 14.31
C SER A 261 -4.35 -5.84 14.59
N ALA A 262 -4.90 -6.51 13.57
CA ALA A 262 -6.07 -7.37 13.72
C ALA A 262 -5.76 -8.61 14.60
N ARG A 263 -4.58 -9.22 14.45
CA ARG A 263 -4.13 -10.35 15.31
C ARG A 263 -3.97 -9.97 16.77
N LYS A 264 -3.57 -8.72 17.05
CA LYS A 264 -3.47 -8.16 18.41
C LYS A 264 -4.81 -7.66 18.97
N GLY A 265 -5.93 -7.85 18.23
CA GLY A 265 -7.23 -7.33 18.62
C GLY A 265 -7.39 -5.81 18.44
N GLN A 266 -6.40 -5.15 17.84
CA GLN A 266 -6.39 -3.70 17.55
C GLN A 266 -7.13 -3.42 16.23
N HIS A 267 -8.38 -3.89 16.11
CA HIS A 267 -9.16 -3.77 14.87
C HIS A 267 -9.37 -2.33 14.42
N GLY A 268 -9.42 -1.37 15.38
CA GLY A 268 -9.49 0.05 15.06
C GLY A 268 -8.25 0.54 14.30
N ILE A 269 -7.04 0.14 14.73
CA ILE A 269 -5.80 0.48 14.02
C ILE A 269 -5.80 -0.14 12.63
N ALA A 270 -6.21 -1.42 12.49
CA ALA A 270 -6.25 -2.11 11.21
C ALA A 270 -7.18 -1.41 10.21
N LEU A 271 -8.43 -1.13 10.60
CA LEU A 271 -9.40 -0.45 9.73
C LEU A 271 -8.99 1.00 9.46
N GLY A 272 -8.50 1.70 10.49
CA GLY A 272 -8.00 3.06 10.35
C GLY A 272 -6.83 3.14 9.36
N ASN A 273 -5.87 2.21 9.43
CA ASN A 273 -4.78 2.12 8.45
C ASN A 273 -5.31 1.95 7.03
N ILE A 274 -6.23 1.01 6.79
CA ILE A 274 -6.78 0.74 5.45
C ILE A 274 -7.53 1.95 4.92
N ILE A 275 -8.44 2.54 5.69
CA ILE A 275 -9.26 3.69 5.26
C ILE A 275 -8.38 4.93 5.11
N GLY A 276 -7.48 5.16 6.06
CA GLY A 276 -6.55 6.30 6.03
C GLY A 276 -5.61 6.23 4.84
N SER A 277 -5.00 5.07 4.57
CA SER A 277 -4.14 4.87 3.38
C SER A 277 -4.91 5.09 2.08
N ASN A 278 -6.19 4.68 2.00
CA ASN A 278 -7.01 5.01 0.82
C ASN A 278 -7.21 6.53 0.68
N ILE A 279 -7.45 7.26 1.77
CA ILE A 279 -7.60 8.72 1.73
C ILE A 279 -6.27 9.40 1.37
N PHE A 280 -5.14 8.97 1.96
CA PHE A 280 -3.83 9.52 1.63
C PHE A 280 -3.43 9.25 0.17
N ASN A 281 -3.68 8.05 -0.32
CA ASN A 281 -3.39 7.70 -1.72
C ASN A 281 -4.29 8.49 -2.69
N LEU A 282 -5.58 8.56 -2.40
CA LEU A 282 -6.55 9.23 -3.24
C LEU A 282 -6.34 10.76 -3.30
N LEU A 283 -6.12 11.39 -2.14
CA LEU A 283 -6.10 12.86 -2.03
C LEU A 283 -4.70 13.43 -1.90
N GLY A 284 -3.72 12.64 -1.43
CA GLY A 284 -2.34 13.05 -1.28
C GLY A 284 -1.45 12.55 -2.42
N VAL A 285 -1.34 11.23 -2.57
CA VAL A 285 -0.43 10.63 -3.57
C VAL A 285 -0.85 10.99 -4.99
N MET A 286 -2.14 10.97 -5.31
CA MET A 286 -2.67 11.32 -6.63
C MET A 286 -2.49 12.82 -6.97
N ALA A 287 -2.43 13.69 -5.96
CA ALA A 287 -2.18 15.13 -6.18
C ALA A 287 -0.72 15.44 -6.56
N ILE A 288 0.26 14.63 -6.11
CA ILE A 288 1.69 14.90 -6.27
C ILE A 288 2.10 15.09 -7.75
N PRO A 289 1.77 14.20 -8.70
CA PRO A 289 2.24 14.33 -10.08
C PRO A 289 1.77 15.62 -10.74
N ALA A 290 0.54 16.03 -10.52
CA ALA A 290 -0.01 17.23 -11.15
C ALA A 290 0.49 18.57 -10.54
N LEU A 291 1.05 18.55 -9.32
CA LEU A 291 1.83 19.66 -8.78
C LEU A 291 3.17 19.86 -9.51
N ILE A 292 3.72 18.80 -10.09
CA ILE A 292 5.00 18.83 -10.81
C ILE A 292 4.76 19.21 -12.27
N SER A 293 3.81 18.55 -12.91
CA SER A 293 3.36 18.85 -14.27
C SER A 293 1.93 18.33 -14.48
N PRO A 294 1.11 19.02 -15.30
CA PRO A 294 -0.23 18.54 -15.63
C PRO A 294 -0.20 17.11 -16.20
N VAL A 295 -1.22 16.31 -15.87
CA VAL A 295 -1.31 14.90 -16.21
C VAL A 295 -2.56 14.64 -17.05
N ILE A 296 -2.40 13.95 -18.17
CA ILE A 296 -3.52 13.41 -18.95
C ILE A 296 -3.86 12.03 -18.36
N ILE A 297 -5.12 11.83 -18.03
CA ILE A 297 -5.63 10.57 -17.48
C ILE A 297 -6.11 9.68 -18.63
N GLU A 298 -5.59 8.47 -18.73
CA GLU A 298 -6.05 7.50 -19.69
C GLU A 298 -7.47 7.02 -19.36
N ALA A 299 -8.30 6.82 -20.39
CA ALA A 299 -9.68 6.38 -20.22
C ALA A 299 -9.78 5.05 -19.44
N ASP A 300 -8.85 4.12 -19.70
CA ASP A 300 -8.77 2.84 -18.98
C ASP A 300 -8.47 3.03 -17.49
N ALA A 301 -7.60 3.96 -17.14
CA ALA A 301 -7.30 4.29 -15.74
C ALA A 301 -8.53 4.85 -15.02
N LEU A 302 -9.38 5.62 -15.72
CA LEU A 302 -10.61 6.16 -15.13
C LEU A 302 -11.72 5.11 -15.07
N TRP A 303 -12.08 4.47 -16.18
CA TRP A 303 -13.28 3.64 -16.22
C TRP A 303 -13.06 2.24 -15.68
N ARG A 304 -11.92 1.62 -15.96
CA ARG A 304 -11.56 0.29 -15.47
C ARG A 304 -11.07 0.36 -14.03
N ASP A 305 -10.00 1.12 -13.78
CA ASP A 305 -9.28 1.05 -12.51
C ASP A 305 -9.96 1.91 -11.43
N TYR A 306 -10.24 3.17 -11.72
CA TYR A 306 -10.98 4.04 -10.80
C TYR A 306 -12.40 3.55 -10.56
N GLY A 307 -13.06 3.05 -11.61
CA GLY A 307 -14.39 2.42 -11.52
C GLY A 307 -14.39 1.23 -10.55
N LEU A 308 -13.40 0.33 -10.64
CA LEU A 308 -13.24 -0.77 -9.69
C LEU A 308 -12.96 -0.28 -8.26
N MET A 309 -12.08 0.71 -8.10
CA MET A 309 -11.79 1.32 -6.79
C MET A 309 -13.05 1.90 -6.15
N LEU A 310 -13.87 2.63 -6.91
CA LEU A 310 -15.15 3.16 -6.45
C LEU A 310 -16.12 2.05 -6.05
N LEU A 311 -16.25 1.00 -6.88
CA LEU A 311 -17.11 -0.16 -6.57
C LEU A 311 -16.66 -0.87 -5.27
N LEU A 312 -15.36 -1.05 -5.05
CA LEU A 312 -14.82 -1.62 -3.82
C LEU A 312 -15.11 -0.72 -2.61
N THR A 313 -15.00 0.59 -2.76
CA THR A 313 -15.33 1.57 -1.70
C THR A 313 -16.82 1.51 -1.36
N LEU A 314 -17.69 1.47 -2.36
CA LEU A 314 -19.15 1.31 -2.17
C LEU A 314 -19.50 -0.05 -1.55
N PHE A 315 -18.80 -1.10 -1.92
CA PHE A 315 -18.93 -2.42 -1.30
C PHE A 315 -18.55 -2.39 0.18
N MET A 316 -17.45 -1.75 0.55
CA MET A 316 -17.10 -1.54 1.96
C MET A 316 -18.18 -0.77 2.72
N LEU A 317 -18.72 0.30 2.13
CA LEU A 317 -19.81 1.07 2.73
C LEU A 317 -21.06 0.20 2.94
N ALA A 318 -21.45 -0.60 1.92
CA ALA A 318 -22.59 -1.51 2.02
C ALA A 318 -22.40 -2.59 3.08
N LEU A 319 -21.21 -3.18 3.18
CA LEU A 319 -20.86 -4.14 4.24
C LEU A 319 -20.98 -3.49 5.62
N GLY A 320 -20.52 -2.25 5.76
CA GLY A 320 -20.65 -1.48 6.98
C GLY A 320 -22.12 -1.31 7.38
N PHE A 321 -22.99 -0.90 6.48
CA PHE A 321 -24.42 -0.73 6.74
C PHE A 321 -25.11 -2.04 7.14
N LYS A 322 -24.81 -3.15 6.47
CA LYS A 322 -25.34 -4.48 6.81
C LYS A 322 -24.95 -4.93 8.21
N ALA A 323 -23.80 -4.51 8.69
CA ALA A 323 -23.24 -4.93 9.98
C ALA A 323 -23.59 -3.99 11.14
N ARG A 324 -24.46 -2.98 10.97
CA ARG A 324 -24.87 -2.00 11.99
C ARG A 324 -25.37 -2.62 13.33
N GLY A 325 -25.76 -3.89 13.31
CA GLY A 325 -26.24 -4.65 14.48
C GLY A 325 -25.18 -5.49 15.19
N GLY A 326 -23.86 -5.27 14.97
CA GLY A 326 -22.78 -6.06 15.58
C GLY A 326 -22.19 -7.10 14.63
N GLY A 327 -22.23 -6.85 13.32
CA GLY A 327 -21.61 -7.71 12.29
C GLY A 327 -20.08 -7.58 12.24
N SER A 328 -19.47 -8.42 11.42
CA SER A 328 -18.04 -8.41 11.14
C SER A 328 -17.77 -8.62 9.65
N ILE A 329 -16.62 -8.12 9.18
CA ILE A 329 -16.05 -8.55 7.91
C ILE A 329 -15.51 -9.98 8.15
N THR A 330 -16.22 -10.95 7.59
CA THR A 330 -15.94 -12.37 7.82
C THR A 330 -14.81 -12.87 6.92
N ARG A 331 -14.27 -14.05 7.23
CA ARG A 331 -13.28 -14.73 6.37
C ARG A 331 -13.79 -14.95 4.94
N ILE A 332 -15.09 -15.25 4.77
CA ILE A 332 -15.69 -15.43 3.45
C ILE A 332 -15.65 -14.13 2.65
N MET A 333 -16.02 -13.01 3.27
CA MET A 333 -15.94 -11.68 2.63
C MET A 333 -14.49 -11.32 2.31
N GLY A 334 -13.55 -11.63 3.20
CA GLY A 334 -12.12 -11.47 2.96
C GLY A 334 -11.62 -12.29 1.77
N SER A 335 -12.02 -13.56 1.69
CA SER A 335 -11.67 -14.42 0.54
C SER A 335 -12.26 -13.93 -0.77
N LEU A 336 -13.49 -13.38 -0.75
CA LEU A 336 -14.11 -12.77 -1.93
C LEU A 336 -13.32 -11.53 -2.39
N LEU A 337 -12.90 -10.68 -1.47
CA LEU A 337 -12.06 -9.50 -1.79
C LEU A 337 -10.72 -9.93 -2.41
N LEU A 338 -10.07 -10.95 -1.86
CA LEU A 338 -8.84 -11.52 -2.43
C LEU A 338 -9.06 -12.08 -3.83
N LEU A 339 -10.18 -12.76 -4.06
CA LEU A 339 -10.53 -13.25 -5.39
C LEU A 339 -10.72 -12.10 -6.39
N ILE A 340 -11.40 -11.02 -5.99
CA ILE A 340 -11.55 -9.81 -6.83
C ILE A 340 -10.17 -9.23 -7.16
N TYR A 341 -9.25 -9.17 -6.19
CA TYR A 341 -7.89 -8.68 -6.44
C TYR A 341 -7.16 -9.55 -7.47
N VAL A 342 -7.21 -10.88 -7.32
CA VAL A 342 -6.58 -11.82 -8.28
C VAL A 342 -7.19 -11.66 -9.67
N MET A 343 -8.52 -11.56 -9.78
CA MET A 343 -9.21 -11.34 -11.06
C MET A 343 -8.81 -10.01 -11.72
N TYR A 344 -8.66 -8.95 -10.92
CA TYR A 344 -8.18 -7.66 -11.41
C TYR A 344 -6.74 -7.76 -11.94
N MET A 345 -5.84 -8.42 -11.22
CA MET A 345 -4.47 -8.63 -11.67
C MET A 345 -4.40 -9.46 -12.96
N LEU A 346 -5.25 -10.49 -13.10
CA LEU A 346 -5.38 -11.27 -14.34
C LEU A 346 -5.90 -10.40 -15.50
N LEU A 347 -6.89 -9.53 -15.24
CA LEU A 347 -7.41 -8.60 -16.25
C LEU A 347 -6.32 -7.63 -16.72
N LEU A 348 -5.53 -7.06 -15.81
CA LEU A 348 -4.40 -6.19 -16.17
C LEU A 348 -3.38 -6.94 -17.01
N TYR A 349 -3.06 -8.17 -16.64
CA TYR A 349 -2.12 -9.01 -17.38
C TYR A 349 -2.62 -9.29 -18.82
N THR A 350 -3.89 -9.66 -18.98
CA THR A 350 -4.44 -9.97 -20.32
C THR A 350 -4.58 -8.75 -21.23
N ASN A 351 -4.74 -7.54 -20.67
CA ASN A 351 -4.79 -6.30 -21.45
C ASN A 351 -3.39 -5.78 -21.80
N ALA A 352 -2.37 -6.27 -21.13
CA ALA A 352 -0.99 -5.86 -21.34
C ALA A 352 -0.21 -6.80 -22.28
N THR A 353 -0.77 -7.98 -22.60
CA THR A 353 -0.26 -8.96 -23.59
C THR A 353 -1.02 -8.91 -24.90
#